data_f20b70df7a3103a84eb32f53e4a49f10
#
_entry.id   f20b70df7a3103a84eb32f53e4a49f10
#
_cell.length_a   1.000
_cell.length_b   1.000
_cell.length_c   1.000
_cell.angle_alpha   90.00
_cell.angle_beta   90.00
_cell.angle_gamma   90.00
#
_symmetry.space_group_name_H-M   'P 1'
#
loop_
_entity.id
_entity.type
_entity.pdbx_description
1 polymer ?
#
loop_
_entity_poly.entity_id
_entity_poly.type
_entity_poly.pdbx_seq_one_letter_code
_entity_poly.pdbx_strand_id
1 'polypeptide(L)'
;MNENCFNKNKCWGGKREYAGRKRTCRKKVPFNRRINEDVLNILKEYAQKHNITETEALESAIILQTNIEKLKGDKIMKIVIPSADEKLCGHFGHCEYFTFVEINPETKEIINIEKKVPEEGISCQSASWIATQGANIILAGGMGGRPMAIFAQNGVKVIAGCPELEIETVVNQFLNDSLALGENSCGGEHHHCHGHNHGEHHHCH
;
A
#
# COMPACT_ATOMS: atom_id res chain seq x y z
N MET A 1 -5.44 13.81 29.12
CA MET A 1 -6.41 14.09 30.21
C MET A 1 -6.72 15.56 30.14
N ASN A 2 -7.94 15.93 29.73
CA ASN A 2 -8.36 17.33 29.56
C ASN A 2 -9.19 17.73 30.80
N GLU A 3 -8.56 18.44 31.73
CA GLU A 3 -9.12 18.83 33.02
C GLU A 3 -10.08 20.04 32.99
N ASN A 4 -10.62 20.45 31.87
CA ASN A 4 -11.38 21.71 31.75
C ASN A 4 -12.91 21.57 31.64
N CYS A 5 -13.52 20.50 32.13
CA CYS A 5 -14.99 20.36 32.15
C CYS A 5 -15.66 20.62 33.52
N PHE A 6 -14.94 21.10 34.54
CA PHE A 6 -15.51 21.37 35.87
C PHE A 6 -15.55 22.86 36.19
N ASN A 7 -16.36 23.62 35.51
CA ASN A 7 -16.79 24.91 36.03
C ASN A 7 -18.26 24.81 36.51
N LYS A 8 -18.42 24.60 37.81
CA LYS A 8 -19.70 24.26 38.48
C LYS A 8 -20.73 25.39 38.58
N ASN A 9 -20.47 26.59 38.07
CA ASN A 9 -21.24 27.78 38.46
C ASN A 9 -22.15 28.38 37.39
N LYS A 10 -22.51 27.71 36.33
CA LYS A 10 -23.52 28.18 35.35
C LYS A 10 -24.51 27.12 34.92
N CYS A 11 -25.25 26.56 35.86
CA CYS A 11 -26.40 25.71 35.55
C CYS A 11 -27.67 26.42 36.04
N TRP A 12 -28.39 27.05 35.13
CA TRP A 12 -29.77 27.48 35.36
C TRP A 12 -30.67 26.25 35.31
N GLY A 13 -31.33 25.94 36.45
CA GLY A 13 -32.28 24.85 36.57
C GLY A 13 -32.19 24.22 37.93
N GLY A 14 -33.29 24.32 38.71
CA GLY A 14 -33.38 23.94 40.12
C GLY A 14 -32.92 22.52 40.43
N LYS A 15 -32.43 22.33 41.66
CA LYS A 15 -31.97 21.07 42.25
C LYS A 15 -33.04 19.95 42.18
N ARG A 16 -32.99 19.16 41.13
CA ARG A 16 -33.55 17.80 41.12
C ARG A 16 -32.41 16.83 40.79
N GLU A 17 -32.07 15.97 41.68
CA GLU A 17 -30.87 15.10 41.61
C GLU A 17 -30.82 14.15 40.42
N TYR A 18 -31.90 13.98 39.64
CA TYR A 18 -31.98 13.07 38.52
C TYR A 18 -32.82 13.59 37.35
N ALA A 19 -33.12 14.91 37.26
CA ALA A 19 -33.90 15.48 36.19
C ALA A 19 -33.04 16.35 35.28
N GLY A 20 -32.46 15.74 34.24
CA GLY A 20 -31.76 16.44 33.20
C GLY A 20 -31.05 15.49 32.23
N ARG A 21 -31.22 15.71 30.94
CA ARG A 21 -30.50 15.00 29.89
C ARG A 21 -29.00 15.02 30.20
N LYS A 22 -28.34 13.86 30.26
CA LYS A 22 -26.87 13.73 30.43
C LYS A 22 -26.18 14.66 29.46
N ARG A 23 -25.37 15.61 29.95
CA ARG A 23 -24.56 16.50 29.10
C ARG A 23 -23.48 15.68 28.44
N THR A 24 -23.58 15.49 27.13
CA THR A 24 -22.45 15.00 26.35
C THR A 24 -21.43 16.14 26.21
N CYS A 25 -20.15 15.86 26.46
CA CYS A 25 -19.05 16.84 26.37
C CYS A 25 -18.87 17.45 24.96
N ARG A 26 -19.56 16.95 23.96
CA ARG A 26 -19.50 17.44 22.59
C ARG A 26 -20.55 18.50 22.36
N LYS A 27 -20.12 19.69 21.96
CA LYS A 27 -20.98 20.80 21.58
C LYS A 27 -21.74 20.40 20.31
N LYS A 28 -23.05 20.11 20.44
CA LYS A 28 -23.89 19.83 19.27
C LYS A 28 -24.25 21.16 18.59
N VAL A 29 -23.99 21.23 17.29
CA VAL A 29 -24.35 22.37 16.44
C VAL A 29 -25.59 21.97 15.64
N PRO A 30 -26.61 22.84 15.49
CA PRO A 30 -27.76 22.52 14.67
C PRO A 30 -27.32 22.32 13.20
N PHE A 31 -27.72 21.21 12.64
CA PHE A 31 -27.45 20.85 11.24
C PHE A 31 -28.78 20.88 10.48
N ASN A 32 -28.97 21.91 9.66
CA ASN A 32 -30.18 22.06 8.87
C ASN A 32 -29.84 21.90 7.39
N ARG A 33 -30.03 20.70 6.86
CA ARG A 33 -29.82 20.37 5.44
C ARG A 33 -31.02 19.58 4.91
N ARG A 34 -31.31 19.75 3.62
CA ARG A 34 -32.29 18.91 2.92
C ARG A 34 -31.62 17.57 2.56
N ILE A 35 -32.27 16.48 2.85
CA ILE A 35 -31.84 15.13 2.52
C ILE A 35 -32.87 14.52 1.56
N ASN A 36 -32.42 13.63 0.67
CA ASN A 36 -33.30 12.89 -0.22
C ASN A 36 -34.24 11.99 0.61
N GLU A 37 -35.51 11.88 0.19
CA GLU A 37 -36.53 11.10 0.90
C GLU A 37 -36.17 9.61 1.04
N ASP A 38 -35.58 9.00 0.00
CA ASP A 38 -35.15 7.60 0.03
C ASP A 38 -34.07 7.39 1.09
N VAL A 39 -33.09 8.32 1.16
CA VAL A 39 -32.01 8.27 2.17
C VAL A 39 -32.56 8.48 3.56
N LEU A 40 -33.56 9.36 3.72
CA LEU A 40 -34.23 9.59 5.00
C LEU A 40 -34.97 8.34 5.49
N ASN A 41 -35.62 7.62 4.60
CA ASN A 41 -36.31 6.37 4.93
C ASN A 41 -35.33 5.28 5.37
N ILE A 42 -34.22 5.10 4.64
CA ILE A 42 -33.14 4.18 5.03
C ILE A 42 -32.58 4.53 6.41
N LEU A 43 -32.35 5.82 6.66
CA LEU A 43 -31.85 6.30 7.96
C LEU A 43 -32.82 5.98 9.10
N LYS A 44 -34.12 6.17 8.90
CA LYS A 44 -35.17 5.86 9.89
C LYS A 44 -35.23 4.37 10.19
N GLU A 45 -35.23 3.52 9.16
CA GLU A 45 -35.23 2.06 9.32
C GLU A 45 -34.01 1.58 10.10
N TYR A 46 -32.82 2.11 9.76
CA TYR A 46 -31.58 1.78 10.44
C TYR A 46 -31.62 2.22 11.91
N ALA A 47 -32.08 3.43 12.19
CA ALA A 47 -32.19 3.97 13.54
C ALA A 47 -33.15 3.14 14.40
N GLN A 48 -34.30 2.73 13.86
CA GLN A 48 -35.27 1.85 14.53
C GLN A 48 -34.68 0.47 14.81
N LYS A 49 -34.04 -0.14 13.82
CA LYS A 49 -33.41 -1.46 13.95
C LYS A 49 -32.36 -1.52 15.05
N HIS A 50 -31.60 -0.44 15.22
CA HIS A 50 -30.49 -0.37 16.20
C HIS A 50 -30.85 0.36 17.50
N ASN A 51 -32.12 0.79 17.65
CA ASN A 51 -32.61 1.52 18.82
C ASN A 51 -31.79 2.78 19.17
N ILE A 52 -31.41 3.53 18.14
CA ILE A 52 -30.68 4.79 18.22
C ILE A 52 -31.47 5.93 17.57
N THR A 53 -31.08 7.17 17.81
CA THR A 53 -31.71 8.31 17.12
C THR A 53 -31.21 8.44 15.67
N GLU A 54 -32.02 9.06 14.80
CA GLU A 54 -31.63 9.35 13.40
C GLU A 54 -30.32 10.18 13.34
N THR A 55 -30.13 11.09 14.29
CA THR A 55 -28.91 11.89 14.38
C THR A 55 -27.69 11.03 14.73
N GLU A 56 -27.81 10.10 15.68
CA GLU A 56 -26.74 9.19 16.06
C GLU A 56 -26.41 8.21 14.93
N ALA A 57 -27.44 7.76 14.20
CA ALA A 57 -27.24 6.91 13.01
C ALA A 57 -26.48 7.67 11.92
N LEU A 58 -26.81 8.91 11.66
CA LEU A 58 -26.12 9.77 10.68
C LEU A 58 -24.66 10.07 11.12
N GLU A 59 -24.46 10.46 12.38
CA GLU A 59 -23.12 10.70 12.95
C GLU A 59 -22.24 9.44 12.80
N SER A 60 -22.78 8.28 13.13
CA SER A 60 -22.08 7.00 13.02
C SER A 60 -21.72 6.65 11.57
N ALA A 61 -22.65 6.86 10.63
CA ALA A 61 -22.42 6.62 9.21
C ALA A 61 -21.31 7.53 8.64
N ILE A 62 -21.30 8.81 9.00
CA ILE A 62 -20.26 9.76 8.58
C ILE A 62 -18.90 9.37 9.16
N ILE A 63 -18.84 9.01 10.45
CA ILE A 63 -17.59 8.59 11.11
C ILE A 63 -17.08 7.30 10.45
N LEU A 64 -17.96 6.34 10.17
CA LEU A 64 -17.59 5.09 9.51
C LEU A 64 -17.03 5.36 8.12
N GLN A 65 -17.72 6.18 7.31
CA GLN A 65 -17.27 6.53 5.97
C GLN A 65 -15.90 7.22 6.00
N THR A 66 -15.70 8.18 6.90
CA THR A 66 -14.42 8.88 7.06
C THR A 66 -13.29 7.92 7.48
N ASN A 67 -13.60 6.95 8.33
CA ASN A 67 -12.61 5.93 8.73
C ASN A 67 -12.29 4.96 7.58
N ILE A 68 -13.29 4.58 6.79
CA ILE A 68 -13.09 3.75 5.58
C ILE A 68 -12.22 4.51 4.57
N GLU A 69 -12.46 5.79 4.34
CA GLU A 69 -11.65 6.63 3.45
C GLU A 69 -10.20 6.76 3.95
N LYS A 70 -10.00 6.96 5.27
CA LYS A 70 -8.65 6.94 5.86
C LYS A 70 -7.95 5.60 5.67
N LEU A 71 -8.63 4.48 5.96
CA LEU A 71 -8.08 3.13 5.78
C LEU A 71 -7.76 2.83 4.30
N LYS A 72 -8.49 3.40 3.37
CA LYS A 72 -8.19 3.30 1.93
C LYS A 72 -7.01 4.18 1.53
N GLY A 73 -6.93 5.40 2.06
CA GLY A 73 -5.82 6.32 1.80
C GLY A 73 -4.47 5.84 2.36
N ASP A 74 -4.48 4.99 3.39
CA ASP A 74 -3.27 4.42 4.00
C ASP A 74 -2.79 3.12 3.33
N LYS A 75 -3.45 2.65 2.28
CA LYS A 75 -3.01 1.47 1.54
C LYS A 75 -1.83 1.80 0.64
N ILE A 76 -0.64 1.86 1.23
CA ILE A 76 0.60 2.03 0.47
C ILE A 76 0.92 0.73 -0.26
N MET A 77 1.18 0.82 -1.57
CA MET A 77 1.68 -0.28 -2.37
C MET A 77 3.16 -0.07 -2.66
N LYS A 78 3.98 -1.09 -2.38
CA LYS A 78 5.42 -1.07 -2.66
C LYS A 78 5.71 -1.78 -3.97
N ILE A 79 6.22 -1.02 -4.93
CA ILE A 79 6.74 -1.53 -6.19
C ILE A 79 8.26 -1.60 -6.07
N VAL A 80 8.86 -2.70 -6.51
CA VAL A 80 10.31 -2.86 -6.54
C VAL A 80 10.77 -2.99 -7.98
N ILE A 81 11.85 -2.31 -8.32
CA ILE A 81 12.41 -2.28 -9.67
C ILE A 81 13.91 -2.56 -9.58
N PRO A 82 14.41 -3.67 -10.15
CA PRO A 82 15.83 -3.88 -10.35
C PRO A 82 16.39 -2.79 -11.25
N SER A 83 17.40 -2.07 -10.79
CA SER A 83 17.86 -0.83 -11.43
C SER A 83 19.36 -0.80 -11.65
N ALA A 84 19.77 -0.15 -12.73
CA ALA A 84 21.13 0.24 -13.05
C ALA A 84 21.06 1.58 -13.78
N ASP A 85 22.00 2.49 -13.56
CA ASP A 85 22.08 3.79 -14.24
C ASP A 85 20.76 4.58 -14.26
N GLU A 86 20.02 4.62 -13.14
CA GLU A 86 18.70 5.28 -12.98
C GLU A 86 17.58 4.68 -13.83
N LYS A 87 17.80 3.54 -14.48
CA LYS A 87 16.85 2.85 -15.34
C LYS A 87 16.52 1.47 -14.81
N LEU A 88 15.40 0.91 -15.28
CA LEU A 88 15.08 -0.48 -15.08
C LEU A 88 16.13 -1.35 -15.76
N CYS A 89 16.73 -2.28 -15.01
CA CYS A 89 17.72 -3.22 -15.52
C CYS A 89 17.06 -4.35 -16.30
N GLY A 90 17.58 -4.65 -17.48
CA GLY A 90 17.07 -5.72 -18.35
C GLY A 90 17.08 -7.12 -17.74
N HIS A 91 17.95 -7.37 -16.72
CA HIS A 91 18.06 -8.65 -16.04
C HIS A 91 18.09 -8.53 -14.52
N PHE A 92 17.21 -9.25 -13.83
CA PHE A 92 17.06 -9.19 -12.36
C PHE A 92 18.37 -9.43 -11.60
N GLY A 93 19.22 -10.34 -12.07
CA GLY A 93 20.47 -10.69 -11.38
C GLY A 93 21.67 -9.80 -11.70
N HIS A 94 21.55 -8.85 -12.62
CA HIS A 94 22.64 -7.97 -13.07
C HIS A 94 22.42 -6.49 -12.74
N CYS A 95 21.41 -6.19 -11.91
CA CYS A 95 21.17 -4.82 -11.46
C CYS A 95 22.24 -4.36 -10.46
N GLU A 96 22.34 -3.06 -10.26
CA GLU A 96 23.27 -2.45 -9.28
C GLU A 96 22.58 -2.25 -7.92
N TYR A 97 21.30 -1.96 -7.94
CA TYR A 97 20.47 -1.71 -6.76
C TYR A 97 19.01 -2.03 -7.06
N PHE A 98 18.21 -2.07 -6.02
CA PHE A 98 16.75 -2.17 -6.11
C PHE A 98 16.12 -0.84 -5.72
N THR A 99 15.29 -0.30 -6.61
CA THR A 99 14.50 0.90 -6.32
C THR A 99 13.16 0.48 -5.75
N PHE A 100 12.89 0.92 -4.53
CA PHE A 100 11.61 0.74 -3.85
C PHE A 100 10.77 1.99 -4.04
N VAL A 101 9.63 1.87 -4.66
CA VAL A 101 8.69 2.96 -4.90
C VAL A 101 7.43 2.71 -4.10
N GLU A 102 7.12 3.61 -3.18
CA GLU A 102 5.88 3.59 -2.42
C GLU A 102 4.87 4.47 -3.12
N ILE A 103 3.74 3.90 -3.45
CA ILE A 103 2.66 4.59 -4.15
C ILE A 103 1.34 4.50 -3.40
N ASN A 104 0.49 5.48 -3.60
CA ASN A 104 -0.91 5.37 -3.25
C ASN A 104 -1.67 4.83 -4.47
N PRO A 105 -2.24 3.60 -4.41
CA PRO A 105 -2.90 2.98 -5.56
C PRO A 105 -4.21 3.68 -5.97
N GLU A 106 -4.82 4.48 -5.09
CA GLU A 106 -6.07 5.19 -5.37
C GLU A 106 -5.81 6.54 -6.07
N THR A 107 -4.83 7.31 -5.55
CA THR A 107 -4.46 8.61 -6.15
C THR A 107 -3.47 8.47 -7.29
N LYS A 108 -2.84 7.30 -7.43
CA LYS A 108 -1.76 7.02 -8.39
C LYS A 108 -0.53 7.93 -8.20
N GLU A 109 -0.33 8.41 -6.98
CA GLU A 109 0.79 9.29 -6.63
C GLU A 109 1.94 8.50 -6.04
N ILE A 110 3.16 8.87 -6.42
CA ILE A 110 4.39 8.38 -5.83
C ILE A 110 4.60 9.11 -4.51
N ILE A 111 4.68 8.35 -3.41
CA ILE A 111 4.87 8.88 -2.05
C ILE A 111 6.36 8.98 -1.73
N ASN A 112 7.11 7.92 -2.05
CA ASN A 112 8.51 7.80 -1.69
C ASN A 112 9.26 6.94 -2.71
N ILE A 113 10.54 7.26 -2.93
CA ILE A 113 11.46 6.46 -3.75
C ILE A 113 12.73 6.25 -2.95
N GLU A 114 13.10 5.00 -2.73
CA GLU A 114 14.29 4.63 -1.96
C GLU A 114 15.12 3.59 -2.73
N LYS A 115 16.45 3.77 -2.76
CA LYS A 115 17.39 2.83 -3.38
C LYS A 115 18.02 1.97 -2.30
N LYS A 116 17.99 0.66 -2.49
CA LYS A 116 18.56 -0.31 -1.53
C LYS A 116 19.40 -1.37 -2.24
N VAL A 117 20.45 -1.77 -1.58
CA VAL A 117 21.30 -2.91 -1.97
C VAL A 117 21.30 -3.90 -0.82
N PRO A 118 21.09 -5.21 -1.08
CA PRO A 118 21.25 -6.23 -0.06
C PRO A 118 22.68 -6.27 0.48
N GLU A 119 22.86 -6.47 1.77
CA GLU A 119 24.19 -6.60 2.39
C GLU A 119 25.04 -7.72 1.80
N GLU A 120 24.39 -8.81 1.41
CA GLU A 120 25.02 -9.99 0.78
C GLU A 120 25.33 -9.80 -0.72
N GLY A 121 25.08 -8.61 -1.26
CA GLY A 121 25.19 -8.32 -2.69
C GLY A 121 23.97 -8.78 -3.49
N ILE A 122 23.98 -8.45 -4.77
CA ILE A 122 22.87 -8.76 -5.69
C ILE A 122 23.06 -10.15 -6.28
N SER A 123 22.04 -10.98 -6.14
CA SER A 123 22.01 -12.34 -6.65
C SER A 123 20.57 -12.80 -6.89
N CYS A 124 20.39 -14.02 -7.42
CA CYS A 124 19.06 -14.64 -7.50
C CYS A 124 18.40 -14.84 -6.11
N GLN A 125 19.17 -14.81 -5.02
CA GLN A 125 18.65 -14.93 -3.65
C GLN A 125 18.07 -13.60 -3.12
N SER A 126 18.39 -12.48 -3.76
CA SER A 126 17.83 -11.16 -3.40
C SER A 126 16.30 -11.15 -3.46
N ALA A 127 15.66 -12.09 -4.17
CA ALA A 127 14.21 -12.23 -4.21
C ALA A 127 13.60 -12.47 -2.81
N SER A 128 14.24 -13.30 -1.98
CA SER A 128 13.80 -13.52 -0.60
C SER A 128 13.93 -12.26 0.25
N TRP A 129 15.05 -11.58 0.13
CA TRP A 129 15.29 -10.31 0.84
C TRP A 129 14.26 -9.23 0.43
N ILE A 130 13.99 -9.05 -0.86
CA ILE A 130 12.97 -8.11 -1.36
C ILE A 130 11.59 -8.43 -0.77
N ALA A 131 11.23 -9.70 -0.71
CA ALA A 131 9.96 -10.12 -0.12
C ALA A 131 9.86 -9.72 1.37
N THR A 132 10.95 -9.85 2.14
CA THR A 132 10.98 -9.40 3.56
C THR A 132 10.86 -7.89 3.73
N GLN A 133 11.18 -7.10 2.70
CA GLN A 133 10.99 -5.64 2.72
C GLN A 133 9.54 -5.21 2.50
N GLY A 134 8.61 -6.15 2.35
CA GLY A 134 7.19 -5.89 2.17
C GLY A 134 6.82 -5.44 0.75
N ALA A 135 7.56 -5.89 -0.26
CA ALA A 135 7.22 -5.66 -1.65
C ALA A 135 5.86 -6.28 -2.02
N ASN A 136 5.02 -5.55 -2.74
CA ASN A 136 3.76 -6.06 -3.27
C ASN A 136 3.90 -6.49 -4.73
N ILE A 137 4.66 -5.71 -5.50
CA ILE A 137 4.87 -5.91 -6.94
C ILE A 137 6.35 -5.73 -7.26
N ILE A 138 6.85 -6.52 -8.19
CA ILE A 138 8.15 -6.30 -8.82
C ILE A 138 7.97 -6.11 -10.33
N LEU A 139 8.56 -5.04 -10.87
CA LEU A 139 8.62 -4.75 -12.31
C LEU A 139 10.04 -5.07 -12.77
N ALA A 140 10.22 -6.03 -13.67
CA ALA A 140 11.52 -6.48 -14.13
C ALA A 140 11.55 -6.62 -15.66
N GLY A 141 12.71 -6.43 -16.27
CA GLY A 141 12.92 -6.75 -17.67
C GLY A 141 12.89 -8.26 -17.88
N GLY A 142 13.98 -8.93 -17.56
CA GLY A 142 14.08 -10.38 -17.57
C GLY A 142 14.26 -10.96 -16.17
N MET A 143 13.55 -12.06 -15.87
CA MET A 143 13.65 -12.76 -14.60
C MET A 143 13.63 -14.28 -14.80
N GLY A 144 14.60 -14.97 -14.21
CA GLY A 144 14.65 -16.44 -14.24
C GLY A 144 13.57 -17.10 -13.38
N GLY A 145 13.29 -18.38 -13.64
CA GLY A 145 12.22 -19.11 -12.94
C GLY A 145 12.42 -19.22 -11.43
N ARG A 146 13.66 -19.29 -10.93
CA ARG A 146 13.96 -19.42 -9.49
C ARG A 146 13.53 -18.19 -8.69
N PRO A 147 13.92 -16.93 -9.02
CA PRO A 147 13.41 -15.74 -8.38
C PRO A 147 11.89 -15.61 -8.49
N MET A 148 11.30 -15.93 -9.65
CA MET A 148 9.85 -15.89 -9.85
C MET A 148 9.11 -16.80 -8.88
N ALA A 149 9.63 -18.03 -8.66
CA ALA A 149 9.04 -18.98 -7.71
C ALA A 149 9.11 -18.46 -6.26
N ILE A 150 10.23 -17.81 -5.87
CA ILE A 150 10.39 -17.22 -4.54
C ILE A 150 9.38 -16.08 -4.34
N PHE A 151 9.22 -15.19 -5.31
CA PHE A 151 8.24 -14.10 -5.23
C PHE A 151 6.81 -14.65 -5.13
N ALA A 152 6.46 -15.64 -5.94
CA ALA A 152 5.14 -16.27 -5.90
C ALA A 152 4.83 -16.90 -4.54
N GLN A 153 5.80 -17.59 -3.92
CA GLN A 153 5.67 -18.17 -2.57
C GLN A 153 5.43 -17.11 -1.49
N ASN A 154 5.98 -15.91 -1.67
CA ASN A 154 5.84 -14.79 -0.72
C ASN A 154 4.69 -13.83 -1.08
N GLY A 155 3.86 -14.15 -2.06
CA GLY A 155 2.71 -13.33 -2.45
C GLY A 155 3.08 -12.03 -3.18
N VAL A 156 4.30 -11.90 -3.69
CA VAL A 156 4.75 -10.77 -4.48
C VAL A 156 4.39 -10.99 -5.95
N LYS A 157 3.67 -10.05 -6.54
CA LYS A 157 3.30 -10.13 -7.97
C LYS A 157 4.49 -9.76 -8.85
N VAL A 158 4.88 -10.65 -9.76
CA VAL A 158 5.95 -10.40 -10.73
C VAL A 158 5.37 -9.96 -12.06
N ILE A 159 5.89 -8.87 -12.61
CA ILE A 159 5.62 -8.39 -13.97
C ILE A 159 6.96 -8.33 -14.69
N ALA A 160 7.20 -9.30 -15.56
CA ALA A 160 8.41 -9.40 -16.37
C ALA A 160 8.17 -8.87 -17.80
N GLY A 161 9.25 -8.60 -18.52
CA GLY A 161 9.19 -8.01 -19.86
C GLY A 161 9.05 -6.50 -19.86
N CYS A 162 9.33 -5.82 -18.74
CA CYS A 162 9.30 -4.36 -18.67
C CYS A 162 10.45 -3.76 -19.50
N PRO A 163 10.23 -2.66 -20.22
CA PRO A 163 11.27 -1.98 -20.99
C PRO A 163 12.30 -1.28 -20.10
N GLU A 164 13.52 -1.17 -20.57
CA GLU A 164 14.63 -0.47 -19.90
C GLU A 164 14.48 1.06 -20.02
N LEU A 165 13.54 1.61 -19.27
CA LEU A 165 13.25 3.03 -19.21
C LEU A 165 13.62 3.58 -17.83
N GLU A 166 13.58 4.90 -17.71
CA GLU A 166 13.73 5.59 -16.42
C GLU A 166 12.67 5.12 -15.40
N ILE A 167 13.04 5.01 -14.14
CA ILE A 167 12.22 4.45 -13.08
C ILE A 167 10.86 5.14 -12.97
N GLU A 168 10.84 6.48 -12.98
CA GLU A 168 9.60 7.24 -12.89
C GLU A 168 8.69 7.00 -14.10
N THR A 169 9.28 6.88 -15.30
CA THR A 169 8.54 6.58 -16.53
C THR A 169 7.87 5.21 -16.44
N VAL A 170 8.61 4.17 -16.00
CA VAL A 170 8.09 2.82 -15.85
C VAL A 170 6.94 2.79 -14.83
N VAL A 171 7.12 3.45 -13.69
CA VAL A 171 6.09 3.52 -12.64
C VAL A 171 4.85 4.25 -13.15
N ASN A 172 5.00 5.39 -13.80
CA ASN A 172 3.88 6.16 -14.34
C ASN A 172 3.13 5.38 -15.42
N GLN A 173 3.85 4.69 -16.31
CA GLN A 173 3.21 3.84 -17.33
C GLN A 173 2.47 2.66 -16.69
N PHE A 174 3.04 2.05 -15.66
CA PHE A 174 2.39 0.99 -14.89
C PHE A 174 1.10 1.48 -14.22
N LEU A 175 1.14 2.63 -13.54
CA LEU A 175 -0.02 3.22 -12.88
C LEU A 175 -1.15 3.61 -13.84
N ASN A 176 -0.81 3.93 -15.08
CA ASN A 176 -1.78 4.30 -16.12
C ASN A 176 -2.17 3.13 -17.02
N ASP A 177 -1.79 1.89 -16.67
CA ASP A 177 -2.03 0.69 -17.47
C ASP A 177 -1.54 0.81 -18.93
N SER A 178 -0.50 1.62 -19.15
CA SER A 178 0.10 1.89 -20.46
C SER A 178 1.48 1.28 -20.65
N LEU A 179 1.95 0.48 -19.69
CA LEU A 179 3.25 -0.18 -19.74
C LEU A 179 3.24 -1.27 -20.81
N ALA A 180 4.01 -1.06 -21.88
CA ALA A 180 4.18 -2.04 -22.94
C ALA A 180 5.13 -3.15 -22.46
N LEU A 181 4.61 -4.35 -22.28
CA LEU A 181 5.40 -5.52 -21.86
C LEU A 181 5.93 -6.25 -23.11
N GLY A 182 7.23 -6.53 -23.11
CA GLY A 182 7.88 -7.42 -24.05
C GLY A 182 7.89 -8.86 -23.57
N GLU A 183 8.66 -9.71 -24.25
CA GLU A 183 8.91 -11.07 -23.80
C GLU A 183 9.88 -11.08 -22.58
N ASN A 184 9.70 -12.05 -21.69
CA ASN A 184 10.66 -12.26 -20.61
C ASN A 184 11.98 -12.82 -21.19
N SER A 185 12.99 -11.99 -21.27
CA SER A 185 14.29 -12.34 -21.88
C SER A 185 15.04 -13.50 -21.18
N CYS A 186 14.61 -13.92 -19.99
CA CYS A 186 15.17 -15.04 -19.22
C CYS A 186 14.29 -16.30 -19.25
N GLY A 187 13.24 -16.36 -20.06
CA GLY A 187 12.29 -17.48 -20.15
C GLY A 187 12.69 -18.65 -21.05
N GLY A 188 13.87 -18.62 -21.69
CA GLY A 188 14.43 -19.73 -22.48
C GLY A 188 14.99 -20.83 -21.57
N GLU A 189 14.73 -22.08 -21.95
CA GLU A 189 15.17 -23.30 -21.27
C GLU A 189 16.68 -23.30 -20.94
N HIS A 190 17.00 -23.66 -19.69
CA HIS A 190 18.32 -24.14 -19.23
C HIS A 190 19.58 -23.33 -19.59
N HIS A 191 19.76 -22.16 -19.00
CA HIS A 191 21.11 -21.68 -18.81
C HIS A 191 21.61 -22.05 -17.42
N HIS A 192 22.43 -23.12 -17.38
CA HIS A 192 23.30 -23.45 -16.24
C HIS A 192 24.15 -22.21 -15.92
N CYS A 193 23.96 -21.64 -14.75
CA CYS A 193 24.91 -20.71 -14.17
C CYS A 193 26.22 -21.49 -13.94
N HIS A 194 27.16 -21.40 -14.86
CA HIS A 194 28.53 -21.89 -14.64
C HIS A 194 29.16 -21.00 -13.57
N GLY A 195 29.25 -21.54 -12.35
CA GLY A 195 30.16 -21.03 -11.35
C GLY A 195 31.59 -21.18 -11.91
N HIS A 196 32.25 -20.04 -12.10
CA HIS A 196 33.68 -20.02 -12.34
C HIS A 196 34.39 -20.50 -11.08
N ASN A 197 34.74 -21.79 -11.09
CA ASN A 197 35.66 -22.37 -10.14
C ASN A 197 37.07 -22.21 -10.74
N HIS A 198 37.85 -21.24 -10.23
CA HIS A 198 39.29 -21.20 -10.43
C HIS A 198 39.91 -22.31 -9.61
N GLY A 199 40.43 -23.30 -10.24
CA GLY A 199 41.16 -24.44 -9.63
C GLY A 199 42.15 -25.04 -10.61
N GLU A 200 43.36 -24.55 -10.53
CA GLU A 200 44.65 -25.19 -10.68
C GLU A 200 44.92 -26.24 -11.78
N HIS A 201 45.93 -25.89 -12.54
CA HIS A 201 46.68 -26.77 -13.43
C HIS A 201 47.28 -27.95 -12.70
N HIS A 202 47.03 -29.17 -13.20
CA HIS A 202 47.98 -30.28 -13.08
C HIS A 202 48.24 -30.86 -14.46
N HIS A 203 49.53 -30.76 -14.84
CA HIS A 203 50.15 -31.54 -15.92
C HIS A 203 50.05 -33.01 -15.62
N CYS A 204 49.69 -33.82 -16.64
CA CYS A 204 50.03 -35.21 -16.74
C CYS A 204 50.60 -35.49 -18.13
N HIS A 205 51.69 -36.21 -18.11
CA HIS A 205 52.50 -36.70 -19.22
C HIS A 205 51.73 -37.48 -20.27
#